data_d2d07206d1750ca0cdd8788afb29f26e
#
_entry.id   d2d07206d1750ca0cdd8788afb29f26e
#
_cell.length_a   1.000
_cell.length_b   1.000
_cell.length_c   1.000
_cell.angle_alpha   90.00
_cell.angle_beta   90.00
_cell.angle_gamma   90.00
#
_symmetry.space_group_name_H-M   'P 1'
#
loop_
_entity.id
_entity.type
_entity.pdbx_description
1 polymer ?
#
loop_
_entity_poly.entity_id
_entity_poly.type
_entity_poly.pdbx_seq_one_letter_code
_entity_poly.pdbx_strand_id
1 'polypeptide(L)'
;NSGYSSDFALTAPVVYLVNYYDNYDFRTLPGFNNSFFSAETVSAKGYLSGSVITVLGSDTKLYSANYYDKKGRVTKTVSSNLLSGYETTTTIYTFTGKPASVKHVHMAAGKTTQMEINTYTYDHAERLTKVEHSLNGVKVTLAANTYDELGRLSGKSLHGSASNKLAYAYNIRNWIESISSGGLFNISLYYGYNGNVSRMVCRCPGDNKTYGYNFAYDNLSRLTSAQSLIGGIITLGYATNYSYDKNGNLLHLRRGGQTGLSGTGIIDNLSFTLNGNQLKAVNDDATATASNGFEFKDGAKLATEYMYDAN
;
A
#
# COMPACT_ATOMS: atom_id res chain seq x y z
N ASN A 1 -22.19 -28.44 20.24
CA ASN A 1 -21.06 -29.31 19.84
C ASN A 1 -20.19 -28.51 18.88
N SER A 2 -19.02 -28.09 19.35
CA SER A 2 -18.08 -27.27 18.54
C SER A 2 -17.27 -28.10 17.52
N GLY A 3 -17.48 -29.43 17.47
CA GLY A 3 -16.69 -30.33 16.61
C GLY A 3 -15.24 -30.56 17.06
N TYR A 4 -14.84 -30.00 18.19
CA TYR A 4 -13.51 -30.20 18.79
C TYR A 4 -13.65 -30.95 20.10
N SER A 5 -12.81 -31.97 20.34
CA SER A 5 -12.51 -32.51 21.65
C SER A 5 -11.29 -31.80 22.22
N SER A 6 -11.35 -31.34 23.46
CA SER A 6 -10.17 -30.87 24.17
C SER A 6 -10.00 -31.71 25.43
N ASP A 7 -8.77 -32.05 25.76
CA ASP A 7 -8.43 -32.73 27.02
C ASP A 7 -8.51 -31.79 28.23
N PHE A 8 -8.82 -30.49 27.98
CA PHE A 8 -9.04 -29.47 29.00
C PHE A 8 -10.52 -29.16 29.18
N ALA A 9 -11.07 -29.46 30.35
CA ALA A 9 -12.38 -28.97 30.78
C ALA A 9 -12.29 -27.51 31.12
N LEU A 10 -12.75 -26.63 30.23
CA LEU A 10 -12.87 -25.20 30.53
C LEU A 10 -14.18 -24.97 31.30
N THR A 11 -14.09 -24.29 32.47
CA THR A 11 -15.27 -23.91 33.24
C THR A 11 -15.87 -22.63 32.66
N ALA A 12 -17.07 -22.69 32.08
CA ALA A 12 -17.83 -21.62 31.47
C ALA A 12 -17.00 -20.76 30.46
N PRO A 13 -16.44 -21.35 29.39
CA PRO A 13 -15.62 -20.62 28.44
C PRO A 13 -16.44 -19.59 27.66
N VAL A 14 -15.89 -18.39 27.47
CA VAL A 14 -16.42 -17.41 26.53
C VAL A 14 -15.80 -17.70 25.17
N VAL A 15 -16.62 -18.05 24.17
CA VAL A 15 -16.15 -18.36 22.82
C VAL A 15 -16.22 -17.08 21.98
N TYR A 16 -15.05 -16.56 21.57
CA TYR A 16 -14.95 -15.37 20.73
C TYR A 16 -14.89 -15.70 19.24
N LEU A 17 -14.34 -16.85 18.86
CA LEU A 17 -14.20 -17.27 17.47
C LEU A 17 -14.51 -18.76 17.32
N VAL A 18 -15.35 -19.07 16.33
CA VAL A 18 -15.58 -20.44 15.86
C VAL A 18 -15.33 -20.49 14.36
N ASN A 19 -14.52 -21.42 13.90
CA ASN A 19 -14.27 -21.67 12.49
C ASN A 19 -14.88 -23.01 12.08
N TYR A 20 -15.52 -23.04 10.91
CA TYR A 20 -16.11 -24.21 10.28
C TYR A 20 -15.35 -24.56 9.00
N TYR A 21 -15.12 -25.83 8.79
CA TYR A 21 -14.35 -26.33 7.64
C TYR A 21 -15.15 -27.42 6.90
N ASP A 22 -14.72 -27.77 5.70
CA ASP A 22 -15.13 -28.92 4.92
C ASP A 22 -16.52 -28.88 4.30
N ASN A 23 -17.53 -28.36 5.00
CA ASN A 23 -18.92 -28.35 4.58
C ASN A 23 -19.64 -27.07 4.99
N TYR A 24 -20.94 -26.97 4.68
CA TYR A 24 -21.79 -25.83 4.99
C TYR A 24 -22.93 -26.16 5.96
N ASP A 25 -22.83 -27.24 6.75
CA ASP A 25 -23.89 -27.70 7.66
C ASP A 25 -24.12 -26.67 8.80
N PHE A 26 -23.09 -25.88 9.15
CA PHE A 26 -23.20 -24.83 10.14
C PHE A 26 -24.27 -23.76 9.80
N ARG A 27 -24.69 -23.66 8.55
CA ARG A 27 -25.73 -22.70 8.11
C ARG A 27 -27.11 -23.00 8.73
N THR A 28 -27.33 -24.21 9.23
CA THR A 28 -28.57 -24.59 9.97
C THR A 28 -28.55 -24.10 11.41
N LEU A 29 -27.42 -23.61 11.90
CA LEU A 29 -27.29 -23.10 13.27
C LEU A 29 -27.96 -21.73 13.40
N PRO A 30 -28.50 -21.39 14.61
CA PRO A 30 -29.09 -20.09 14.88
C PRO A 30 -28.14 -18.95 14.54
N GLY A 31 -28.66 -17.91 13.89
CA GLY A 31 -27.92 -16.71 13.49
C GLY A 31 -27.48 -16.69 12.02
N PHE A 32 -27.37 -17.84 11.35
CA PHE A 32 -27.15 -17.87 9.90
C PHE A 32 -28.48 -17.69 9.16
N ASN A 33 -28.61 -16.54 8.46
CA ASN A 33 -29.79 -16.27 7.64
C ASN A 33 -29.65 -16.92 6.26
N ASN A 34 -30.42 -17.96 5.98
CA ASN A 34 -30.35 -18.70 4.73
C ASN A 34 -30.69 -17.90 3.46
N SER A 35 -31.30 -16.71 3.58
CA SER A 35 -31.49 -15.80 2.46
C SER A 35 -30.17 -15.23 1.94
N PHE A 36 -29.16 -15.12 2.80
CA PHE A 36 -27.82 -14.60 2.46
C PHE A 36 -26.78 -15.72 2.39
N PHE A 37 -26.83 -16.68 3.33
CA PHE A 37 -25.93 -17.82 3.38
C PHE A 37 -26.53 -18.99 2.57
N SER A 38 -26.39 -18.93 1.24
CA SER A 38 -26.97 -19.93 0.32
C SER A 38 -26.36 -21.33 0.51
N ALA A 39 -27.11 -22.35 0.11
CA ALA A 39 -26.56 -23.70 -0.03
C ALA A 39 -25.63 -23.75 -1.25
N GLU A 40 -24.58 -24.53 -1.16
CA GLU A 40 -23.65 -24.75 -2.28
C GLU A 40 -23.44 -26.25 -2.50
N THR A 41 -23.27 -26.59 -3.77
CA THR A 41 -23.04 -27.98 -4.20
C THR A 41 -21.54 -28.30 -4.31
N VAL A 42 -20.67 -27.26 -4.36
CA VAL A 42 -19.22 -27.44 -4.42
C VAL A 42 -18.70 -27.68 -3.01
N SER A 43 -17.95 -28.76 -2.85
CA SER A 43 -17.36 -29.14 -1.56
C SER A 43 -16.32 -28.08 -1.11
N ALA A 44 -16.35 -27.74 0.17
CA ALA A 44 -15.35 -26.95 0.85
C ALA A 44 -14.31 -27.79 1.60
N LYS A 45 -14.19 -29.08 1.29
CA LYS A 45 -13.31 -30.02 2.00
C LYS A 45 -11.86 -29.49 2.05
N GLY A 46 -11.33 -29.38 3.25
CA GLY A 46 -10.00 -28.81 3.53
C GLY A 46 -9.95 -27.28 3.59
N TYR A 47 -11.06 -26.58 3.36
CA TYR A 47 -11.11 -25.11 3.35
C TYR A 47 -12.00 -24.57 4.47
N LEU A 48 -11.69 -23.34 4.91
CA LEU A 48 -12.50 -22.56 5.85
C LEU A 48 -13.82 -22.18 5.18
N SER A 49 -14.90 -22.84 5.52
CA SER A 49 -16.21 -22.63 4.92
C SER A 49 -17.06 -21.57 5.63
N GLY A 50 -16.83 -21.35 6.93
CA GLY A 50 -17.54 -20.31 7.67
C GLY A 50 -16.89 -19.96 9.00
N SER A 51 -17.31 -18.85 9.58
CA SER A 51 -16.91 -18.47 10.93
C SER A 51 -18.00 -17.69 11.66
N VAL A 52 -17.92 -17.72 12.99
CA VAL A 52 -18.69 -16.87 13.89
C VAL A 52 -17.71 -16.13 14.79
N ILE A 53 -17.81 -14.82 14.84
CA ILE A 53 -16.99 -13.95 15.68
C ILE A 53 -17.90 -13.25 16.68
N THR A 54 -17.61 -13.34 17.99
CA THR A 54 -18.30 -12.57 19.02
C THR A 54 -17.56 -11.23 19.21
N VAL A 55 -18.29 -10.13 19.12
CA VAL A 55 -17.73 -8.80 19.32
C VAL A 55 -17.36 -8.61 20.79
N LEU A 56 -16.11 -8.22 21.06
CA LEU A 56 -15.62 -8.04 22.42
C LEU A 56 -16.50 -7.04 23.20
N GLY A 57 -16.86 -7.39 24.43
CA GLY A 57 -17.69 -6.56 25.28
C GLY A 57 -19.18 -6.54 24.93
N SER A 58 -19.64 -7.46 24.05
CA SER A 58 -21.06 -7.61 23.70
C SER A 58 -21.41 -9.07 23.39
N ASP A 59 -22.71 -9.36 23.34
CA ASP A 59 -23.23 -10.66 22.87
C ASP A 59 -23.45 -10.70 21.35
N THR A 60 -23.08 -9.61 20.64
CA THR A 60 -23.24 -9.50 19.19
C THR A 60 -22.33 -10.48 18.48
N LYS A 61 -22.89 -11.26 17.58
CA LYS A 61 -22.17 -12.24 16.76
C LYS A 61 -22.18 -11.82 15.30
N LEU A 62 -21.03 -11.90 14.66
CA LEU A 62 -20.85 -11.72 13.22
C LEU A 62 -20.61 -13.08 12.59
N TYR A 63 -21.33 -13.33 11.52
CA TYR A 63 -21.36 -14.61 10.81
C TYR A 63 -20.70 -14.43 9.44
N SER A 64 -19.91 -15.39 9.00
CA SER A 64 -19.36 -15.37 7.65
C SER A 64 -19.35 -16.76 7.01
N ALA A 65 -19.38 -16.78 5.66
CA ALA A 65 -19.20 -17.99 4.87
C ALA A 65 -18.40 -17.68 3.61
N ASN A 66 -17.51 -18.61 3.25
CA ASN A 66 -16.72 -18.60 2.02
C ASN A 66 -17.16 -19.72 1.11
N TYR A 67 -17.39 -19.41 -0.16
CA TYR A 67 -17.82 -20.36 -1.18
C TYR A 67 -16.72 -20.53 -2.23
N TYR A 68 -16.51 -21.75 -2.63
CA TYR A 68 -15.38 -22.13 -3.47
C TYR A 68 -15.83 -22.68 -4.82
N ASP A 69 -14.97 -22.55 -5.82
CA ASP A 69 -15.11 -23.29 -7.07
C ASP A 69 -14.39 -24.64 -6.99
N LYS A 70 -14.52 -25.43 -8.06
CA LYS A 70 -13.85 -26.74 -8.19
C LYS A 70 -12.32 -26.70 -8.15
N LYS A 71 -11.73 -25.50 -8.27
CA LYS A 71 -10.28 -25.27 -8.17
C LYS A 71 -9.85 -24.79 -6.77
N GLY A 72 -10.77 -24.73 -5.81
CA GLY A 72 -10.51 -24.26 -4.45
C GLY A 72 -10.36 -22.73 -4.31
N ARG A 73 -10.81 -21.95 -5.31
CA ARG A 73 -10.77 -20.49 -5.24
C ARG A 73 -12.05 -19.94 -4.65
N VAL A 74 -11.96 -18.93 -3.80
CA VAL A 74 -13.13 -18.27 -3.21
C VAL A 74 -13.86 -17.47 -4.29
N THR A 75 -15.07 -17.90 -4.63
CA THR A 75 -15.93 -17.22 -5.61
C THR A 75 -16.92 -16.28 -4.97
N LYS A 76 -17.30 -16.54 -3.71
CA LYS A 76 -18.23 -15.69 -2.96
C LYS A 76 -17.87 -15.73 -1.48
N THR A 77 -17.88 -14.56 -0.85
CA THR A 77 -17.85 -14.42 0.61
C THR A 77 -19.10 -13.67 1.03
N VAL A 78 -19.76 -14.14 2.08
CA VAL A 78 -20.90 -13.46 2.71
C VAL A 78 -20.56 -13.26 4.18
N SER A 79 -20.83 -12.07 4.72
CA SER A 79 -20.73 -11.83 6.15
C SER A 79 -21.85 -10.90 6.64
N SER A 80 -22.32 -11.12 7.86
CA SER A 80 -23.15 -10.13 8.55
C SER A 80 -22.27 -8.95 9.00
N ASN A 81 -22.85 -7.76 9.15
CA ASN A 81 -22.16 -6.57 9.62
C ASN A 81 -22.82 -5.98 10.89
N LEU A 82 -22.13 -5.04 11.53
CA LEU A 82 -22.60 -4.37 12.75
C LEU A 82 -23.80 -3.44 12.51
N LEU A 83 -24.14 -3.15 11.27
CA LEU A 83 -25.28 -2.32 10.87
C LEU A 83 -26.56 -3.16 10.62
N SER A 84 -26.64 -4.36 11.20
CA SER A 84 -27.73 -5.31 11.01
C SER A 84 -28.02 -5.62 9.55
N GLY A 85 -26.96 -5.70 8.75
CA GLY A 85 -27.02 -6.00 7.33
C GLY A 85 -25.96 -7.06 6.95
N TYR A 86 -25.61 -7.08 5.65
CA TYR A 86 -24.71 -8.07 5.09
C TYR A 86 -23.75 -7.46 4.07
N GLU A 87 -22.57 -8.02 4.04
CA GLU A 87 -21.56 -7.83 3.00
C GLU A 87 -21.52 -9.07 2.11
N THR A 88 -21.53 -8.87 0.81
CA THR A 88 -21.35 -9.97 -0.13
C THR A 88 -20.29 -9.59 -1.15
N THR A 89 -19.21 -10.34 -1.21
CA THR A 89 -18.19 -10.20 -2.25
C THR A 89 -18.27 -11.40 -3.19
N THR A 90 -18.40 -11.16 -4.50
CA THR A 90 -18.41 -12.19 -5.53
C THR A 90 -17.28 -11.95 -6.50
N THR A 91 -16.43 -12.95 -6.73
CA THR A 91 -15.30 -12.90 -7.64
C THR A 91 -15.51 -13.85 -8.82
N ILE A 92 -15.43 -13.31 -10.03
CA ILE A 92 -15.37 -14.07 -11.28
C ILE A 92 -13.92 -14.12 -11.71
N TYR A 93 -13.44 -15.31 -12.02
CA TYR A 93 -12.06 -15.54 -12.42
C TYR A 93 -11.93 -15.79 -13.92
N THR A 94 -10.80 -15.39 -14.50
CA THR A 94 -10.38 -15.85 -15.81
C THR A 94 -10.08 -17.36 -15.79
N PHE A 95 -9.88 -17.93 -16.95
CA PHE A 95 -9.44 -19.33 -17.08
C PHE A 95 -8.14 -19.59 -16.29
N THR A 96 -7.22 -18.65 -16.29
CA THR A 96 -5.90 -18.74 -15.64
C THR A 96 -5.92 -18.43 -14.16
N GLY A 97 -7.05 -17.97 -13.62
CA GLY A 97 -7.23 -17.74 -12.18
C GLY A 97 -7.06 -16.29 -11.72
N LYS A 98 -6.90 -15.35 -12.64
CA LYS A 98 -6.91 -13.92 -12.28
C LYS A 98 -8.36 -13.43 -12.09
N PRO A 99 -8.64 -12.48 -11.17
CA PRO A 99 -9.97 -11.88 -11.08
C PRO A 99 -10.33 -11.16 -12.39
N ALA A 100 -11.46 -11.52 -12.99
CA ALA A 100 -12.03 -10.78 -14.13
C ALA A 100 -13.02 -9.72 -13.64
N SER A 101 -13.75 -10.02 -12.56
CA SER A 101 -14.66 -9.08 -11.91
C SER A 101 -14.76 -9.39 -10.42
N VAL A 102 -14.79 -8.35 -9.60
CA VAL A 102 -15.09 -8.42 -8.16
C VAL A 102 -16.28 -7.50 -7.90
N LYS A 103 -17.38 -8.10 -7.47
CA LYS A 103 -18.61 -7.40 -7.08
C LYS A 103 -18.71 -7.41 -5.56
N HIS A 104 -18.82 -6.24 -4.94
CA HIS A 104 -19.12 -6.07 -3.53
C HIS A 104 -20.51 -5.43 -3.36
N VAL A 105 -21.31 -6.00 -2.47
CA VAL A 105 -22.63 -5.50 -2.11
C VAL A 105 -22.66 -5.26 -0.62
N HIS A 106 -22.88 -4.02 -0.24
CA HIS A 106 -23.06 -3.60 1.14
C HIS A 106 -24.54 -3.33 1.41
N MET A 107 -25.06 -3.99 2.43
CA MET A 107 -26.44 -3.80 2.94
C MET A 107 -26.37 -3.39 4.41
N ALA A 108 -27.14 -2.37 4.77
CA ALA A 108 -27.32 -1.94 6.14
C ALA A 108 -28.80 -1.70 6.40
N ALA A 109 -29.26 -1.99 7.63
CA ALA A 109 -30.67 -1.81 7.98
C ALA A 109 -31.14 -0.36 7.77
N GLY A 110 -32.25 -0.17 7.07
CA GLY A 110 -32.82 1.15 6.78
C GLY A 110 -32.01 2.02 5.82
N LYS A 111 -30.99 1.47 5.13
CA LYS A 111 -30.18 2.17 4.15
C LYS A 111 -30.32 1.56 2.76
N THR A 112 -30.08 2.37 1.74
CA THR A 112 -30.04 1.90 0.35
C THR A 112 -28.82 0.99 0.17
N THR A 113 -29.03 -0.17 -0.44
CA THR A 113 -27.96 -1.11 -0.79
C THR A 113 -26.96 -0.43 -1.71
N GLN A 114 -25.67 -0.57 -1.40
CA GLN A 114 -24.58 -0.09 -2.24
C GLN A 114 -23.99 -1.28 -2.99
N MET A 115 -23.74 -1.09 -4.28
CA MET A 115 -23.13 -2.11 -5.14
C MET A 115 -21.93 -1.53 -5.85
N GLU A 116 -20.78 -2.12 -5.57
CA GLU A 116 -19.51 -1.80 -6.20
C GLU A 116 -19.07 -2.97 -7.09
N ILE A 117 -18.63 -2.67 -8.31
CA ILE A 117 -18.09 -3.67 -9.24
C ILE A 117 -16.75 -3.18 -9.78
N ASN A 118 -15.68 -3.93 -9.54
CA ASN A 118 -14.40 -3.74 -10.17
C ASN A 118 -14.23 -4.77 -11.31
N THR A 119 -13.95 -4.30 -12.52
CA THR A 119 -13.74 -5.15 -13.71
C THR A 119 -12.31 -5.00 -14.19
N TYR A 120 -11.67 -6.11 -14.47
CA TYR A 120 -10.27 -6.21 -14.90
C TYR A 120 -10.20 -6.81 -16.29
N THR A 121 -9.52 -6.13 -17.21
CA THR A 121 -9.26 -6.63 -18.56
C THR A 121 -7.77 -6.95 -18.71
N TYR A 122 -7.47 -8.07 -19.33
CA TYR A 122 -6.12 -8.53 -19.57
C TYR A 122 -5.88 -8.73 -21.06
N ASP A 123 -4.63 -8.61 -21.49
CA ASP A 123 -4.21 -8.99 -22.86
C ASP A 123 -3.92 -10.49 -22.95
N HIS A 124 -3.50 -10.93 -24.16
CA HIS A 124 -3.16 -12.34 -24.43
C HIS A 124 -1.95 -12.86 -23.63
N ALA A 125 -1.09 -11.96 -23.12
CA ALA A 125 0.03 -12.27 -22.23
C ALA A 125 -0.37 -12.14 -20.74
N GLU A 126 -1.67 -11.99 -20.45
CA GLU A 126 -2.25 -11.84 -19.13
C GLU A 126 -1.78 -10.60 -18.36
N ARG A 127 -1.36 -9.56 -19.05
CA ARG A 127 -1.02 -8.29 -18.45
C ARG A 127 -2.31 -7.44 -18.29
N LEU A 128 -2.45 -6.77 -17.16
CA LEU A 128 -3.63 -5.96 -16.85
C LEU A 128 -3.66 -4.72 -17.74
N THR A 129 -4.60 -4.66 -18.69
CA THR A 129 -4.74 -3.53 -19.64
C THR A 129 -5.76 -2.50 -19.18
N LYS A 130 -6.78 -2.88 -18.39
CA LYS A 130 -7.82 -1.95 -17.94
C LYS A 130 -8.40 -2.33 -16.60
N VAL A 131 -8.65 -1.32 -15.77
CA VAL A 131 -9.42 -1.42 -14.52
C VAL A 131 -10.61 -0.45 -14.62
N GLU A 132 -11.80 -0.97 -14.46
CA GLU A 132 -13.04 -0.22 -14.41
C GLU A 132 -13.72 -0.41 -13.06
N HIS A 133 -14.29 0.65 -12.56
CA HIS A 133 -15.08 0.67 -11.33
C HIS A 133 -16.49 1.13 -11.63
N SER A 134 -17.46 0.49 -11.01
CA SER A 134 -18.87 0.89 -11.08
C SER A 134 -19.44 0.97 -9.67
N LEU A 135 -20.00 2.10 -9.31
CA LEU A 135 -20.76 2.29 -8.08
C LEU A 135 -22.22 2.52 -8.43
N ASN A 136 -23.11 1.62 -7.97
CA ASN A 136 -24.55 1.67 -8.21
C ASN A 136 -24.92 1.84 -9.69
N GLY A 137 -24.16 1.25 -10.60
CA GLY A 137 -24.38 1.32 -12.05
C GLY A 137 -23.64 2.45 -12.76
N VAL A 138 -23.10 3.43 -12.05
CA VAL A 138 -22.26 4.48 -12.65
C VAL A 138 -20.86 3.95 -12.82
N LYS A 139 -20.40 3.83 -14.07
CA LYS A 139 -19.14 3.20 -14.45
C LYS A 139 -18.08 4.23 -14.82
N VAL A 140 -16.87 4.06 -14.28
CA VAL A 140 -15.69 4.87 -14.60
C VAL A 140 -14.48 3.97 -14.89
N THR A 141 -13.61 4.40 -15.78
CA THR A 141 -12.32 3.76 -15.99
C THR A 141 -11.33 4.33 -14.96
N LEU A 142 -10.79 3.49 -14.07
CA LEU A 142 -9.79 3.92 -13.10
C LEU A 142 -8.41 4.03 -13.74
N ALA A 143 -8.03 3.02 -14.52
CA ALA A 143 -6.74 2.98 -15.19
C ALA A 143 -6.83 2.21 -16.52
N ALA A 144 -6.04 2.65 -17.50
CA ALA A 144 -5.76 1.90 -18.72
C ALA A 144 -4.25 1.86 -18.94
N ASN A 145 -3.72 0.67 -19.16
CA ASN A 145 -2.29 0.39 -19.28
C ASN A 145 -1.94 -0.03 -20.72
N THR A 146 -0.79 0.39 -21.19
CA THR A 146 -0.17 -0.09 -22.42
C THR A 146 1.22 -0.66 -22.12
N TYR A 147 1.66 -1.60 -22.92
CA TYR A 147 2.94 -2.28 -22.74
C TYR A 147 3.75 -2.19 -24.02
N ASP A 148 5.06 -2.18 -23.88
CA ASP A 148 5.99 -2.28 -25.02
C ASP A 148 6.18 -3.74 -25.49
N GLU A 149 6.95 -3.92 -26.53
CA GLU A 149 7.23 -5.24 -27.12
C GLU A 149 7.96 -6.20 -26.16
N LEU A 150 8.68 -5.65 -25.17
CA LEU A 150 9.34 -6.42 -24.12
C LEU A 150 8.42 -6.72 -22.92
N GLY A 151 7.16 -6.26 -22.95
CA GLY A 151 6.18 -6.47 -21.88
C GLY A 151 6.28 -5.49 -20.71
N ARG A 152 7.07 -4.42 -20.83
CA ARG A 152 7.20 -3.38 -19.81
C ARG A 152 6.07 -2.36 -19.97
N LEU A 153 5.63 -1.75 -18.86
CA LEU A 153 4.59 -0.73 -18.87
C LEU A 153 5.09 0.50 -19.65
N SER A 154 4.53 0.75 -20.84
CA SER A 154 4.88 1.92 -21.69
C SER A 154 3.95 3.11 -21.46
N GLY A 155 2.75 2.87 -20.96
CA GLY A 155 1.80 3.95 -20.67
C GLY A 155 0.74 3.56 -19.68
N LYS A 156 0.24 4.56 -18.93
CA LYS A 156 -0.87 4.43 -17.99
C LYS A 156 -1.73 5.68 -18.07
N SER A 157 -3.01 5.51 -18.37
CA SER A 157 -4.01 6.59 -18.29
C SER A 157 -4.83 6.43 -17.03
N LEU A 158 -5.00 7.51 -16.27
CA LEU A 158 -5.89 7.57 -15.10
C LEU A 158 -7.24 8.18 -15.51
N HIS A 159 -8.32 7.65 -14.95
CA HIS A 159 -9.70 8.06 -15.23
C HIS A 159 -10.08 8.04 -16.72
N GLY A 160 -9.39 7.24 -17.54
CA GLY A 160 -9.62 7.21 -19.00
C GLY A 160 -9.30 8.52 -19.72
N SER A 161 -8.69 9.49 -19.05
CA SER A 161 -8.37 10.80 -19.60
C SER A 161 -7.03 10.80 -20.33
N ALA A 162 -7.01 11.33 -21.55
CA ALA A 162 -5.79 11.51 -22.33
C ALA A 162 -4.82 12.52 -21.68
N SER A 163 -5.33 13.52 -20.96
CA SER A 163 -4.55 14.53 -20.25
C SER A 163 -3.82 13.96 -19.01
N ASN A 164 -4.33 12.86 -18.46
CA ASN A 164 -3.74 12.17 -17.30
C ASN A 164 -2.91 10.93 -17.71
N LYS A 165 -2.44 10.91 -18.95
CA LYS A 165 -1.61 9.82 -19.46
C LYS A 165 -0.17 9.98 -18.98
N LEU A 166 0.35 8.92 -18.36
CA LEU A 166 1.76 8.74 -18.06
C LEU A 166 2.41 7.92 -19.17
N ALA A 167 3.57 8.33 -19.64
CA ALA A 167 4.41 7.57 -20.54
C ALA A 167 5.71 7.19 -19.81
N TYR A 168 6.18 5.97 -20.02
CA TYR A 168 7.38 5.41 -19.40
C TYR A 168 8.39 5.06 -20.49
N ALA A 169 9.63 5.47 -20.33
CA ALA A 169 10.75 5.04 -21.15
C ALA A 169 11.78 4.29 -20.29
N TYR A 170 12.48 3.36 -20.91
CA TYR A 170 13.44 2.49 -20.25
C TYR A 170 14.75 2.45 -21.04
N ASN A 171 15.84 2.34 -20.34
CA ASN A 171 17.13 2.08 -20.95
C ASN A 171 17.31 0.59 -21.30
N ILE A 172 18.43 0.25 -21.89
CA ILE A 172 18.77 -1.13 -22.31
C ILE A 172 18.86 -2.13 -21.14
N ARG A 173 19.00 -1.65 -19.91
CA ARG A 173 19.03 -2.47 -18.68
C ARG A 173 17.68 -2.60 -18.01
N ASN A 174 16.58 -2.18 -18.67
CA ASN A 174 15.22 -2.16 -18.16
C ASN A 174 15.01 -1.21 -16.96
N TRP A 175 15.90 -0.26 -16.73
CA TRP A 175 15.69 0.78 -15.73
C TRP A 175 14.87 1.91 -16.32
N ILE A 176 13.99 2.51 -15.52
CA ILE A 176 13.17 3.65 -15.94
C ILE A 176 14.08 4.85 -16.26
N GLU A 177 14.09 5.32 -17.49
CA GLU A 177 14.84 6.48 -17.93
C GLU A 177 14.01 7.75 -17.81
N SER A 178 12.70 7.67 -18.12
CA SER A 178 11.80 8.78 -17.93
C SER A 178 10.37 8.37 -17.61
N ILE A 179 9.68 9.27 -16.90
CA ILE A 179 8.23 9.22 -16.68
C ILE A 179 7.71 10.61 -17.06
N SER A 180 6.80 10.67 -18.02
CA SER A 180 6.23 11.95 -18.47
C SER A 180 4.70 11.92 -18.47
N SER A 181 4.12 13.05 -18.15
CA SER A 181 2.68 13.30 -18.33
C SER A 181 2.54 14.59 -19.15
N GLY A 182 1.96 14.46 -20.33
CA GLY A 182 1.96 15.44 -21.45
C GLY A 182 1.63 16.90 -21.18
N GLY A 183 1.84 17.41 -19.99
CA GLY A 183 1.62 18.78 -19.58
C GLY A 183 1.68 18.99 -18.09
N LEU A 184 1.79 17.91 -17.28
CA LEU A 184 1.79 18.00 -15.82
C LEU A 184 3.22 17.93 -15.25
N PHE A 185 4.03 17.03 -15.76
CA PHE A 185 5.42 16.87 -15.31
C PHE A 185 6.23 16.00 -16.27
N ASN A 186 7.54 16.08 -16.16
CA ASN A 186 8.50 15.16 -16.77
C ASN A 186 9.60 14.87 -15.75
N ILE A 187 9.86 13.60 -15.48
CA ILE A 187 10.95 13.13 -14.63
C ILE A 187 11.93 12.36 -15.51
N SER A 188 13.22 12.69 -15.42
CA SER A 188 14.30 11.95 -16.07
C SER A 188 15.27 11.42 -15.01
N LEU A 189 15.67 10.16 -15.13
CA LEU A 189 16.57 9.45 -14.23
C LEU A 189 17.85 9.09 -14.98
N TYR A 190 18.98 9.33 -14.36
CA TYR A 190 20.30 8.99 -14.86
C TYR A 190 20.97 8.02 -13.88
N TYR A 191 21.71 7.07 -14.40
CA TYR A 191 22.25 5.98 -13.60
C TYR A 191 23.77 5.92 -13.70
N GLY A 192 24.41 5.51 -12.60
CA GLY A 192 25.77 5.02 -12.61
C GLY A 192 25.88 3.62 -13.20
N TYR A 193 27.09 3.15 -13.46
CA TYR A 193 27.34 1.80 -13.99
C TYR A 193 26.85 0.68 -13.06
N ASN A 194 26.82 0.94 -11.76
CA ASN A 194 26.36 0.02 -10.72
C ASN A 194 24.83 -0.01 -10.55
N GLY A 195 24.09 0.81 -11.29
CA GLY A 195 22.63 0.90 -11.19
C GLY A 195 22.10 1.92 -10.20
N ASN A 196 22.94 2.60 -9.44
CA ASN A 196 22.49 3.67 -8.59
C ASN A 196 22.03 4.87 -9.42
N VAL A 197 20.94 5.51 -9.01
CA VAL A 197 20.49 6.77 -9.64
C VAL A 197 21.49 7.88 -9.31
N SER A 198 22.25 8.36 -10.29
CA SER A 198 23.24 9.41 -10.12
C SER A 198 22.62 10.81 -10.17
N ARG A 199 21.51 10.94 -10.92
CA ARG A 199 20.81 12.22 -11.06
C ARG A 199 19.34 12.00 -11.35
N MET A 200 18.49 12.84 -10.79
CA MET A 200 17.08 12.98 -11.13
C MET A 200 16.81 14.43 -11.55
N VAL A 201 16.04 14.61 -12.61
CA VAL A 201 15.55 15.92 -13.05
C VAL A 201 14.05 15.86 -13.22
N CYS A 202 13.33 16.81 -12.64
CA CYS A 202 11.90 16.99 -12.79
C CYS A 202 11.62 18.37 -13.42
N ARG A 203 10.78 18.40 -14.43
CA ARG A 203 10.23 19.62 -15.01
C ARG A 203 8.74 19.70 -14.74
N CYS A 204 8.31 20.79 -14.09
CA CYS A 204 6.91 21.10 -13.85
C CYS A 204 6.55 22.31 -14.74
N PRO A 205 5.55 22.18 -15.64
CA PRO A 205 5.26 23.25 -16.61
C PRO A 205 4.78 24.57 -15.99
N GLY A 206 4.26 24.55 -14.76
CA GLY A 206 3.63 25.71 -14.14
C GLY A 206 4.57 26.90 -13.88
N ASP A 207 5.88 26.65 -13.64
CA ASP A 207 6.87 27.69 -13.35
C ASP A 207 8.03 27.73 -14.36
N ASN A 208 7.97 26.88 -15.36
CA ASN A 208 8.97 26.72 -16.42
C ASN A 208 10.39 26.42 -15.92
N LYS A 209 10.54 25.93 -14.68
CA LYS A 209 11.81 25.58 -14.08
C LYS A 209 12.03 24.07 -14.09
N THR A 210 13.28 23.69 -14.02
CA THR A 210 13.70 22.31 -13.76
C THR A 210 14.20 22.20 -12.33
N TYR A 211 13.76 21.16 -11.65
CA TYR A 211 14.18 20.78 -10.32
C TYR A 211 14.87 19.42 -10.37
N GLY A 212 15.74 19.14 -9.44
CA GLY A 212 16.37 17.83 -9.42
C GLY A 212 17.33 17.64 -8.27
N TYR A 213 18.01 16.49 -8.34
CA TYR A 213 19.07 16.13 -7.40
C TYR A 213 20.19 15.42 -8.11
N ASN A 214 21.42 15.69 -7.72
CA ASN A 214 22.57 14.83 -7.94
C ASN A 214 22.79 14.00 -6.69
N PHE A 215 22.96 12.68 -6.85
CA PHE A 215 23.12 11.75 -5.75
C PHE A 215 24.55 11.21 -5.72
N ALA A 216 25.13 11.11 -4.53
CA ALA A 216 26.39 10.43 -4.30
C ALA A 216 26.18 9.26 -3.31
N TYR A 217 26.99 8.24 -3.50
CA TYR A 217 26.90 6.98 -2.76
C TYR A 217 28.29 6.56 -2.29
N ASP A 218 28.34 5.79 -1.23
CA ASP A 218 29.55 5.12 -0.81
C ASP A 218 29.78 3.81 -1.59
N ASN A 219 30.86 3.10 -1.27
CA ASN A 219 31.22 1.85 -1.93
C ASN A 219 30.23 0.70 -1.67
N LEU A 220 29.35 0.82 -0.68
CA LEU A 220 28.27 -0.12 -0.38
C LEU A 220 26.94 0.29 -1.00
N SER A 221 26.94 1.29 -1.92
CA SER A 221 25.74 1.86 -2.56
C SER A 221 24.76 2.52 -1.57
N ARG A 222 25.22 2.98 -0.41
CA ARG A 222 24.42 3.77 0.52
C ARG A 222 24.48 5.24 0.12
N LEU A 223 23.36 5.96 0.15
CA LEU A 223 23.27 7.37 -0.20
C LEU A 223 24.06 8.22 0.81
N THR A 224 25.08 8.96 0.36
CA THR A 224 25.87 9.86 1.22
C THR A 224 25.48 11.33 1.03
N SER A 225 24.99 11.72 -0.14
CA SER A 225 24.46 13.06 -0.34
C SER A 225 23.43 13.13 -1.47
N ALA A 226 22.51 14.08 -1.35
CA ALA A 226 21.65 14.53 -2.43
C ALA A 226 21.77 16.06 -2.54
N GLN A 227 22.36 16.53 -3.63
CA GLN A 227 22.56 17.96 -3.92
C GLN A 227 21.40 18.45 -4.78
N SER A 228 20.62 19.40 -4.30
CA SER A 228 19.49 19.94 -5.04
C SER A 228 19.91 20.80 -6.23
N LEU A 229 19.09 20.75 -7.28
CA LEU A 229 19.26 21.50 -8.53
C LEU A 229 18.02 22.34 -8.79
N ILE A 230 18.21 23.61 -9.12
CA ILE A 230 17.14 24.49 -9.62
C ILE A 230 17.66 25.16 -10.90
N GLY A 231 16.94 24.99 -12.01
CA GLY A 231 17.39 25.51 -13.32
C GLY A 231 18.72 24.92 -13.80
N GLY A 232 19.09 23.72 -13.31
CA GLY A 232 20.37 23.07 -13.61
C GLY A 232 21.55 23.54 -12.73
N ILE A 233 21.35 24.52 -11.85
CA ILE A 233 22.35 25.03 -10.92
C ILE A 233 22.25 24.31 -9.59
N ILE A 234 23.39 23.88 -9.03
CA ILE A 234 23.43 23.25 -7.68
C ILE A 234 23.07 24.32 -6.66
N THR A 235 22.12 23.97 -5.78
CA THR A 235 21.72 24.77 -4.63
C THR A 235 21.86 23.95 -3.35
N LEU A 236 22.27 24.60 -2.27
CA LEU A 236 22.41 23.90 -0.97
C LEU A 236 21.12 23.97 -0.13
N GLY A 237 20.14 24.74 -0.59
CA GLY A 237 18.92 25.04 0.16
C GLY A 237 18.07 23.81 0.49
N TYR A 238 18.12 22.78 -0.34
CA TYR A 238 17.39 21.52 -0.14
C TYR A 238 18.30 20.29 -0.20
N ALA A 239 19.59 20.47 0.02
CA ALA A 239 20.55 19.38 0.03
C ALA A 239 20.39 18.52 1.29
N THR A 240 20.71 17.22 1.15
CA THR A 240 20.80 16.30 2.28
C THR A 240 22.15 15.58 2.29
N ASN A 241 22.64 15.28 3.50
CA ASN A 241 23.88 14.51 3.69
C ASN A 241 23.65 13.44 4.75
N TYR A 242 24.30 12.30 4.56
CA TYR A 242 24.17 11.13 5.42
C TYR A 242 25.54 10.54 5.75
N SER A 243 25.70 10.01 6.94
CA SER A 243 26.84 9.17 7.28
C SER A 243 26.40 7.92 8.04
N TYR A 244 27.18 6.85 7.92
CA TYR A 244 26.84 5.54 8.41
C TYR A 244 28.00 4.90 9.14
N ASP A 245 27.69 4.02 10.07
CA ASP A 245 28.66 3.12 10.64
C ASP A 245 28.98 1.93 9.71
N LYS A 246 29.84 1.01 10.17
CA LYS A 246 30.21 -0.19 9.42
C LYS A 246 29.07 -1.19 9.28
N ASN A 247 28.08 -1.15 10.18
CA ASN A 247 26.90 -2.03 10.16
C ASN A 247 25.76 -1.47 9.27
N GLY A 248 25.91 -0.22 8.79
CA GLY A 248 24.89 0.46 7.98
C GLY A 248 23.92 1.31 8.78
N ASN A 249 24.11 1.44 10.10
CA ASN A 249 23.29 2.32 10.91
C ASN A 249 23.59 3.78 10.57
N LEU A 250 22.56 4.62 10.53
CA LEU A 250 22.69 6.05 10.30
C LEU A 250 23.32 6.72 11.53
N LEU A 251 24.42 7.48 11.32
CA LEU A 251 25.10 8.23 12.37
C LEU A 251 24.75 9.73 12.33
N HIS A 252 24.64 10.29 11.11
CA HIS A 252 24.29 11.69 10.94
C HIS A 252 23.38 11.87 9.74
N LEU A 253 22.42 12.80 9.87
CA LEU A 253 21.58 13.31 8.80
C LEU A 253 21.55 14.84 8.88
N ARG A 254 21.94 15.50 7.80
CA ARG A 254 21.81 16.95 7.68
C ARG A 254 20.91 17.28 6.51
N ARG A 255 19.86 18.07 6.72
CA ARG A 255 18.86 18.39 5.70
C ARG A 255 18.61 19.90 5.62
N GLY A 256 18.67 20.42 4.40
CA GLY A 256 18.22 21.76 4.09
C GLY A 256 16.74 21.80 3.75
N GLY A 257 16.10 22.93 4.02
CA GLY A 257 14.69 23.15 3.71
C GLY A 257 14.30 24.62 3.74
N GLN A 258 13.05 24.91 3.42
CA GLN A 258 12.51 26.26 3.40
C GLN A 258 12.27 26.76 4.84
N THR A 259 12.83 27.94 5.16
CA THR A 259 12.76 28.54 6.51
C THR A 259 11.97 29.86 6.54
N GLY A 260 11.27 30.19 5.45
CA GLY A 260 10.44 31.40 5.31
C GLY A 260 9.85 31.49 3.93
N LEU A 261 9.31 32.64 3.53
CA LEU A 261 8.68 32.82 2.21
C LEU A 261 9.65 32.57 1.04
N SER A 262 10.94 32.93 1.20
CA SER A 262 11.96 32.79 0.17
C SER A 262 13.32 32.30 0.70
N GLY A 263 13.45 32.09 2.02
CA GLY A 263 14.67 31.63 2.66
C GLY A 263 14.79 30.12 2.71
N THR A 264 16.02 29.62 2.69
CA THR A 264 16.35 28.20 2.97
C THR A 264 17.45 28.14 4.03
N GLY A 265 17.44 27.10 4.83
CA GLY A 265 18.41 26.87 5.90
C GLY A 265 18.51 25.40 6.26
N ILE A 266 19.37 25.06 7.22
CA ILE A 266 19.45 23.70 7.74
C ILE A 266 18.33 23.52 8.77
N ILE A 267 17.35 22.69 8.41
CA ILE A 267 16.15 22.41 9.22
C ILE A 267 16.31 21.17 10.09
N ASP A 268 17.23 20.28 9.75
CA ASP A 268 17.64 19.14 10.58
C ASP A 268 19.16 18.99 10.53
N ASN A 269 19.78 18.75 11.67
CA ASN A 269 21.19 18.39 11.81
C ASN A 269 21.30 17.30 12.89
N LEU A 270 20.83 16.10 12.52
CA LEU A 270 20.60 15.00 13.45
C LEU A 270 21.88 14.22 13.68
N SER A 271 22.11 13.89 14.95
CA SER A 271 23.13 12.93 15.42
C SER A 271 22.44 11.76 16.10
N PHE A 272 22.73 10.54 15.64
CA PHE A 272 22.14 9.32 16.15
C PHE A 272 23.10 8.62 17.10
N THR A 273 22.67 8.42 18.35
CA THR A 273 23.42 7.63 19.34
C THR A 273 22.84 6.21 19.35
N LEU A 274 23.72 5.23 19.22
CA LEU A 274 23.36 3.83 19.09
C LEU A 274 23.97 2.99 20.23
N ASN A 275 23.29 1.91 20.59
CA ASN A 275 23.80 0.82 21.39
C ASN A 275 23.76 -0.45 20.53
N GLY A 276 24.90 -0.83 19.93
CA GLY A 276 24.90 -1.80 18.83
C GLY A 276 24.07 -1.29 17.65
N ASN A 277 23.02 -2.02 17.28
CA ASN A 277 22.08 -1.62 16.22
C ASN A 277 20.78 -0.99 16.77
N GLN A 278 20.69 -0.80 18.07
CA GLN A 278 19.51 -0.17 18.69
C GLN A 278 19.72 1.33 18.81
N LEU A 279 18.75 2.13 18.37
CA LEU A 279 18.75 3.57 18.52
C LEU A 279 18.59 3.92 20.01
N LYS A 280 19.48 4.74 20.55
CA LYS A 280 19.45 5.16 21.93
C LYS A 280 18.93 6.57 22.11
N ALA A 281 19.36 7.50 21.26
CA ALA A 281 18.91 8.90 21.26
C ALA A 281 19.13 9.53 19.88
N VAL A 282 18.35 10.57 19.58
CA VAL A 282 18.52 11.44 18.42
C VAL A 282 18.63 12.87 18.91
N ASN A 283 19.71 13.55 18.61
CA ASN A 283 19.89 14.95 18.93
C ASN A 283 19.85 15.80 17.66
N ASP A 284 19.12 16.91 17.70
CA ASP A 284 19.06 17.88 16.61
C ASP A 284 19.76 19.18 17.01
N ASP A 285 20.84 19.50 16.28
CA ASP A 285 21.58 20.74 16.42
C ASP A 285 21.19 21.81 15.36
N ALA A 286 20.06 21.61 14.64
CA ALA A 286 19.56 22.61 13.71
C ALA A 286 19.07 23.86 14.45
N THR A 287 19.35 25.02 13.88
CA THR A 287 18.94 26.32 14.44
C THR A 287 17.80 26.96 13.66
N ALA A 288 17.51 26.44 12.47
CA ALA A 288 16.42 26.93 11.62
C ALA A 288 15.20 26.03 11.71
N THR A 289 14.02 26.65 11.65
CA THR A 289 12.73 25.96 11.67
C THR A 289 12.14 25.89 10.26
N ALA A 290 11.63 24.74 9.85
CA ALA A 290 10.98 24.58 8.57
C ALA A 290 9.66 25.36 8.50
N SER A 291 9.49 26.17 7.45
CA SER A 291 8.24 26.94 7.26
C SER A 291 7.02 26.07 7.02
N ASN A 292 7.20 24.81 6.59
CA ASN A 292 6.15 23.86 6.27
C ASN A 292 5.91 22.81 7.38
N GLY A 293 6.61 22.93 8.53
CA GLY A 293 6.44 22.05 9.67
C GLY A 293 7.05 20.64 9.55
N PHE A 294 7.74 20.33 8.44
CA PHE A 294 8.39 19.03 8.21
C PHE A 294 9.86 19.04 8.64
N GLU A 295 10.10 19.18 9.92
CA GLU A 295 11.40 19.06 10.58
C GLU A 295 11.34 18.04 11.69
N PHE A 296 12.48 17.52 12.10
CA PHE A 296 12.55 16.69 13.31
C PHE A 296 12.28 17.57 14.53
N LYS A 297 11.45 17.09 15.45
CA LYS A 297 11.13 17.75 16.72
C LYS A 297 11.86 17.05 17.85
N ASP A 298 13.03 17.54 18.20
CA ASP A 298 13.77 17.05 19.35
C ASP A 298 13.13 17.58 20.65
N GLY A 299 12.15 16.81 21.15
CA GLY A 299 11.36 17.17 22.34
C GLY A 299 11.95 16.66 23.66
N ALA A 300 12.77 15.61 23.62
CA ALA A 300 13.21 14.92 24.84
C ALA A 300 14.60 15.37 25.31
N LYS A 301 15.58 15.54 24.43
CA LYS A 301 16.98 15.95 24.71
C LYS A 301 17.65 15.14 25.83
N LEU A 302 17.41 13.83 25.86
CA LEU A 302 17.92 12.92 26.87
C LEU A 302 19.06 12.09 26.32
N ALA A 303 19.98 11.65 27.20
CA ALA A 303 21.07 10.72 26.81
C ALA A 303 20.54 9.32 26.41
N THR A 304 19.31 9.00 26.78
CA THR A 304 18.58 7.79 26.39
C THR A 304 17.11 8.14 26.23
N GLU A 305 16.61 8.08 25.01
CA GLU A 305 15.21 8.42 24.64
C GLU A 305 14.43 7.17 24.27
N TYR A 306 15.13 6.15 23.76
CA TYR A 306 14.53 4.91 23.31
C TYR A 306 15.00 3.76 24.20
N MET A 307 14.04 3.00 24.70
CA MET A 307 14.26 1.81 25.49
C MET A 307 13.61 0.61 24.80
N TYR A 308 14.24 -0.53 24.91
CA TYR A 308 13.81 -1.77 24.27
C TYR A 308 13.54 -2.82 25.35
N ASP A 309 12.60 -3.70 25.09
CA ASP A 309 12.36 -4.88 25.89
C ASP A 309 13.45 -5.94 25.63
N ALA A 310 13.34 -7.07 26.31
CA ALA A 310 14.33 -8.15 26.22
C ALA A 310 14.13 -9.06 24.98
N ASN A 311 13.16 -8.76 24.10
CA ASN A 311 12.84 -9.58 22.93
C ASN A 311 13.53 -9.07 21.66
#